data_dd5ab1eea4e22703e8f1b662041b058d
#
_entry.id   dd5ab1eea4e22703e8f1b662041b058d
#
_cell.length_a   1.000
_cell.length_b   1.000
_cell.length_c   1.000
_cell.angle_alpha   90.00
_cell.angle_beta   90.00
_cell.angle_gamma   90.00
#
_symmetry.space_group_name_H-M   'P 1'
#
loop_
_entity.id
_entity.type
_entity.pdbx_description
1 polymer ?
#
loop_
_entity_poly.entity_id
_entity_poly.type
_entity_poly.pdbx_seq_one_letter_code
_entity_poly.pdbx_strand_id
1 'polypeptide(L)'
;MNGINLVTLIALLERWENEHLSRLPANTLPFFSQGGWEGWLQVELATFFLEAQYDVVREQKAYDNSKKADLVFNALTAQSPEIVVEIKCESIYIEKVDAFLSKIHEDERKLSTLPEHKYGIMLVGVTEQDAEDKLIKEGYFLIPTVQNNMHLLYKVIKRCISKNL
;
A
#
# COMPACT_ATOMS: atom_id res chain seq x y z
N MET A 1 -3.88 17.74 -11.95
CA MET A 1 -3.94 16.35 -11.41
C MET A 1 -5.36 16.00 -11.06
N ASN A 2 -5.76 14.77 -11.24
CA ASN A 2 -7.11 14.29 -10.96
C ASN A 2 -7.17 13.70 -9.55
N GLY A 3 -8.33 13.85 -8.89
CA GLY A 3 -8.60 13.09 -7.68
C GLY A 3 -8.88 11.61 -8.01
N ILE A 4 -8.57 10.71 -7.07
CA ILE A 4 -8.80 9.27 -7.20
C ILE A 4 -9.77 8.80 -6.10
N ASN A 5 -10.67 7.89 -6.43
CA ASN A 5 -11.48 7.18 -5.44
C ASN A 5 -10.90 5.80 -5.14
N LEU A 6 -11.39 5.16 -4.08
CA LEU A 6 -10.89 3.87 -3.60
C LEU A 6 -10.99 2.77 -4.67
N VAL A 7 -12.09 2.71 -5.40
CA VAL A 7 -12.31 1.66 -6.43
C VAL A 7 -11.30 1.82 -7.56
N THR A 8 -11.11 3.04 -8.04
CA THR A 8 -10.13 3.35 -9.09
C THR A 8 -8.70 3.08 -8.59
N LEU A 9 -8.39 3.40 -7.34
CA LEU A 9 -7.07 3.12 -6.75
C LEU A 9 -6.77 1.61 -6.78
N ILE A 10 -7.70 0.77 -6.31
CA ILE A 10 -7.49 -0.69 -6.30
C ILE A 10 -7.35 -1.24 -7.72
N ALA A 11 -8.20 -0.80 -8.66
CA ALA A 11 -8.10 -1.24 -10.06
C ALA A 11 -6.76 -0.84 -10.72
N LEU A 12 -6.21 0.32 -10.37
CA LEU A 12 -4.91 0.77 -10.86
C LEU A 12 -3.74 0.04 -10.17
N LEU A 13 -3.86 -0.34 -8.91
CA LEU A 13 -2.88 -1.22 -8.25
C LEU A 13 -2.83 -2.59 -8.92
N GLU A 14 -3.99 -3.19 -9.23
CA GLU A 14 -4.07 -4.44 -9.98
C GLU A 14 -3.42 -4.31 -11.38
N ARG A 15 -3.70 -3.22 -12.08
CA ARG A 15 -3.09 -2.93 -13.37
C ARG A 15 -1.57 -2.79 -13.23
N TRP A 16 -1.08 -2.02 -12.25
CA TRP A 16 0.34 -1.85 -12.00
C TRP A 16 1.02 -3.20 -11.71
N GLU A 17 0.45 -4.03 -10.87
CA GLU A 17 0.98 -5.35 -10.54
C GLU A 17 1.11 -6.22 -11.79
N ASN A 18 0.08 -6.27 -12.63
CA ASN A 18 0.09 -7.07 -13.85
C ASN A 18 1.02 -6.50 -14.95
N GLU A 19 1.16 -5.18 -15.06
CA GLU A 19 1.97 -4.56 -16.10
C GLU A 19 3.45 -4.38 -15.72
N HIS A 20 3.75 -4.18 -14.44
CA HIS A 20 5.10 -3.86 -13.93
C HIS A 20 5.69 -5.00 -13.11
N LEU A 21 5.04 -5.41 -12.04
CA LEU A 21 5.56 -6.42 -11.13
C LEU A 21 5.73 -7.77 -11.84
N SER A 22 4.75 -8.17 -12.65
CA SER A 22 4.78 -9.42 -13.41
C SER A 22 5.91 -9.52 -14.45
N ARG A 23 6.50 -8.39 -14.83
CA ARG A 23 7.62 -8.35 -15.79
C ARG A 23 8.99 -8.46 -15.13
N LEU A 24 9.06 -8.40 -13.81
CA LEU A 24 10.32 -8.56 -13.11
C LEU A 24 10.82 -10.00 -13.26
N PRO A 25 12.11 -10.20 -13.57
CA PRO A 25 12.69 -11.55 -13.59
C PRO A 25 12.56 -12.22 -12.23
N ALA A 26 12.33 -13.53 -12.22
CA ALA A 26 12.18 -14.30 -10.97
C ALA A 26 13.42 -14.23 -10.06
N ASN A 27 14.59 -13.96 -10.62
CA ASN A 27 15.83 -13.77 -9.86
C ASN A 27 16.01 -12.36 -9.29
N THR A 28 15.04 -11.46 -9.48
CA THR A 28 15.08 -10.09 -8.92
C THR A 28 14.84 -10.10 -7.41
N LEU A 29 14.11 -11.07 -6.87
CA LEU A 29 13.80 -11.19 -5.44
C LEU A 29 14.99 -11.00 -4.50
N PRO A 30 16.20 -11.59 -4.75
CA PRO A 30 17.35 -11.40 -3.89
C PRO A 30 17.81 -9.95 -3.73
N PHE A 31 17.54 -9.10 -4.71
CA PHE A 31 17.91 -7.69 -4.65
C PHE A 31 17.00 -6.87 -3.73
N PHE A 32 15.79 -7.34 -3.44
CA PHE A 32 14.85 -6.67 -2.55
C PHE A 32 15.01 -7.07 -1.08
N SER A 33 15.89 -7.99 -0.76
CA SER A 33 15.94 -8.69 0.52
C SER A 33 16.70 -7.98 1.63
N GLN A 34 17.68 -7.17 1.33
CA GLN A 34 18.44 -6.42 2.34
C GLN A 34 17.78 -5.05 2.58
N GLY A 35 16.92 -4.96 3.56
CA GLY A 35 16.19 -3.72 3.89
C GLY A 35 14.78 -3.65 3.33
N GLY A 36 14.30 -4.73 2.71
CA GLY A 36 12.98 -4.78 2.11
C GLY A 36 12.90 -3.99 0.79
N TRP A 37 11.84 -4.25 0.04
CA TRP A 37 11.56 -3.56 -1.22
C TRP A 37 10.49 -2.45 -1.08
N GLU A 38 10.19 -2.08 0.16
CA GLU A 38 9.19 -1.08 0.51
C GLU A 38 9.48 0.29 -0.13
N GLY A 39 10.71 0.81 0.02
CA GLY A 39 11.10 2.09 -0.56
C GLY A 39 11.06 2.10 -2.09
N TRP A 40 11.43 0.98 -2.73
CA TRP A 40 11.29 0.82 -4.17
C TRP A 40 9.82 0.82 -4.59
N LEU A 41 8.97 0.05 -3.92
CA LEU A 41 7.53 -0.02 -4.21
C LEU A 41 6.86 1.36 -4.07
N GLN A 42 7.21 2.14 -3.05
CA GLN A 42 6.72 3.50 -2.87
C GLN A 42 7.06 4.40 -4.07
N VAL A 43 8.30 4.32 -4.59
CA VAL A 43 8.73 5.12 -5.75
C VAL A 43 8.00 4.70 -7.00
N GLU A 44 7.94 3.40 -7.27
CA GLU A 44 7.29 2.84 -8.46
C GLU A 44 5.81 3.20 -8.52
N LEU A 45 5.09 3.00 -7.42
CA LEU A 45 3.67 3.36 -7.35
C LEU A 45 3.45 4.86 -7.49
N ALA A 46 4.23 5.70 -6.80
CA ALA A 46 4.12 7.14 -6.94
C ALA A 46 4.34 7.59 -8.39
N THR A 47 5.37 7.06 -9.07
CA THR A 47 5.66 7.36 -10.46
C THR A 47 4.51 6.94 -11.37
N PHE A 48 4.02 5.71 -11.23
CA PHE A 48 2.90 5.19 -12.03
C PHE A 48 1.64 6.06 -11.91
N PHE A 49 1.26 6.44 -10.67
CA PHE A 49 0.08 7.26 -10.46
C PHE A 49 0.26 8.71 -10.95
N LEU A 50 1.47 9.28 -10.81
CA LEU A 50 1.78 10.60 -11.37
C LEU A 50 1.73 10.61 -12.90
N GLU A 51 2.27 9.59 -13.57
CA GLU A 51 2.18 9.44 -15.01
C GLU A 51 0.73 9.30 -15.49
N ALA A 52 -0.10 8.61 -14.70
CA ALA A 52 -1.55 8.52 -14.92
C ALA A 52 -2.32 9.82 -14.54
N GLN A 53 -1.62 10.91 -14.22
CA GLN A 53 -2.16 12.23 -13.88
C GLN A 53 -2.98 12.29 -12.59
N TYR A 54 -2.77 11.36 -11.65
CA TYR A 54 -3.37 11.41 -10.32
C TYR A 54 -2.51 12.19 -9.32
N ASP A 55 -3.18 12.79 -8.34
CA ASP A 55 -2.54 13.50 -7.23
C ASP A 55 -2.05 12.48 -6.19
N VAL A 56 -0.74 12.30 -6.10
CA VAL A 56 -0.07 11.45 -5.12
C VAL A 56 1.21 12.10 -4.60
N VAL A 57 1.42 12.03 -3.30
CA VAL A 57 2.62 12.56 -2.63
C VAL A 57 3.22 11.48 -1.73
N ARG A 58 4.54 11.34 -1.76
CA ARG A 58 5.30 10.44 -0.89
C ARG A 58 5.69 11.12 0.42
N GLU A 59 5.79 10.33 1.49
CA GLU A 59 6.28 10.78 2.81
C GLU A 59 5.62 12.07 3.32
N GLN A 60 4.33 12.20 3.05
CA GLN A 60 3.55 13.36 3.45
C GLN A 60 3.08 13.24 4.90
N LYS A 61 3.08 14.35 5.64
CA LYS A 61 2.47 14.42 6.96
C LYS A 61 0.96 14.16 6.83
N ALA A 62 0.50 13.09 7.46
CA ALA A 62 -0.90 12.64 7.34
C ALA A 62 -1.61 12.48 8.69
N TYR A 63 -0.84 12.45 9.79
CA TYR A 63 -1.31 12.20 11.14
C TYR A 63 -1.13 13.42 12.05
N ASP A 64 -1.94 13.52 13.09
CA ASP A 64 -1.94 14.65 14.04
C ASP A 64 -0.58 14.86 14.75
N ASN A 65 0.18 13.78 14.93
CA ASN A 65 1.51 13.80 15.54
C ASN A 65 2.65 14.13 14.57
N SER A 66 2.33 14.69 13.41
CA SER A 66 3.27 15.01 12.33
C SER A 66 4.02 13.81 11.74
N LYS A 67 3.60 12.58 12.04
CA LYS A 67 4.14 11.41 11.36
C LYS A 67 3.75 11.42 9.88
N LYS A 68 4.66 10.89 9.08
CA LYS A 68 4.46 10.78 7.64
C LYS A 68 3.80 9.46 7.30
N ALA A 69 3.02 9.46 6.24
CA ALA A 69 2.55 8.27 5.54
C ALA A 69 3.40 7.99 4.31
N ASP A 70 3.45 6.76 3.88
CA ASP A 70 4.26 6.37 2.71
C ASP A 70 3.72 7.00 1.42
N LEU A 71 2.42 6.93 1.18
CA LEU A 71 1.74 7.62 0.08
C LEU A 71 0.46 8.32 0.58
N VAL A 72 0.21 9.50 0.06
CA VAL A 72 -1.07 10.21 0.26
C VAL A 72 -1.60 10.60 -1.11
N PHE A 73 -2.79 10.11 -1.44
CA PHE A 73 -3.53 10.52 -2.63
C PHE A 73 -4.51 11.64 -2.30
N ASN A 74 -4.80 12.48 -3.28
CA ASN A 74 -5.71 13.63 -3.17
C ASN A 74 -5.24 14.70 -2.17
N ALA A 75 -3.93 14.76 -1.88
CA ALA A 75 -3.37 15.74 -0.95
C ALA A 75 -3.55 17.19 -1.41
N LEU A 76 -3.61 17.41 -2.73
CA LEU A 76 -3.76 18.71 -3.37
C LEU A 76 -5.13 18.88 -4.03
N THR A 77 -5.97 17.85 -4.02
CA THR A 77 -7.27 17.84 -4.69
C THR A 77 -8.41 17.98 -3.69
N ALA A 78 -8.83 19.21 -3.43
CA ALA A 78 -9.80 19.56 -2.39
C ALA A 78 -11.20 18.92 -2.52
N GLN A 79 -11.55 18.35 -3.68
CA GLN A 79 -12.89 17.78 -3.96
C GLN A 79 -12.99 16.27 -3.66
N SER A 80 -11.89 15.62 -3.34
CA SER A 80 -11.85 14.18 -3.07
C SER A 80 -11.27 13.92 -1.68
N PRO A 81 -11.80 12.95 -0.92
CA PRO A 81 -11.20 12.56 0.35
C PRO A 81 -9.75 12.10 0.16
N GLU A 82 -8.88 12.51 1.07
CA GLU A 82 -7.52 11.97 1.10
C GLU A 82 -7.54 10.46 1.35
N ILE A 83 -6.68 9.74 0.62
CA ILE A 83 -6.43 8.32 0.85
C ILE A 83 -5.00 8.18 1.33
N VAL A 84 -4.83 7.78 2.58
CA VAL A 84 -3.55 7.57 3.23
C VAL A 84 -3.18 6.10 3.13
N VAL A 85 -2.01 5.80 2.58
CA VAL A 85 -1.52 4.45 2.38
C VAL A 85 -0.22 4.27 3.16
N GLU A 86 -0.19 3.23 4.00
CA GLU A 86 1.04 2.68 4.59
C GLU A 86 1.41 1.42 3.81
N ILE A 87 2.70 1.26 3.55
CA ILE A 87 3.25 0.15 2.77
C ILE A 87 4.18 -0.66 3.66
N LYS A 88 4.05 -1.96 3.61
CA LYS A 88 4.99 -2.87 4.26
C LYS A 88 5.34 -4.01 3.31
N CYS A 89 6.63 -4.28 3.16
CA CYS A 89 7.10 -5.34 2.29
C CYS A 89 7.92 -6.36 3.07
N GLU A 90 7.63 -7.62 2.84
CA GLU A 90 8.33 -8.73 3.47
C GLU A 90 9.81 -8.75 3.07
N SER A 91 10.67 -9.01 4.06
CA SER A 91 12.10 -9.23 3.85
C SER A 91 12.46 -10.69 4.11
N ILE A 92 12.57 -11.46 3.04
CA ILE A 92 12.78 -12.93 3.11
C ILE A 92 14.08 -13.37 3.81
N TYR A 93 15.05 -12.45 4.01
CA TYR A 93 16.35 -12.84 4.59
C TYR A 93 16.55 -12.40 6.05
N ILE A 94 15.69 -11.56 6.57
CA ILE A 94 15.97 -10.89 7.85
C ILE A 94 14.84 -11.10 8.87
N GLU A 95 13.64 -11.42 8.44
CA GLU A 95 12.47 -11.31 9.29
C GLU A 95 11.64 -12.60 9.35
N LYS A 96 11.33 -13.01 10.59
CA LYS A 96 10.31 -14.05 10.79
C LYS A 96 8.94 -13.47 10.49
N VAL A 97 8.03 -14.28 9.93
CA VAL A 97 6.68 -13.85 9.54
C VAL A 97 5.94 -13.16 10.69
N ASP A 98 6.05 -13.67 11.92
CA ASP A 98 5.36 -13.05 13.07
C ASP A 98 5.90 -11.65 13.41
N ALA A 99 7.21 -11.41 13.22
CA ALA A 99 7.80 -10.09 13.40
C ALA A 99 7.35 -9.13 12.28
N PHE A 100 7.24 -9.61 11.05
CA PHE A 100 6.70 -8.87 9.93
C PHE A 100 5.23 -8.47 10.18
N LEU A 101 4.38 -9.41 10.59
CA LEU A 101 2.98 -9.15 10.94
C LEU A 101 2.85 -8.13 12.09
N SER A 102 3.73 -8.19 13.09
CA SER A 102 3.72 -7.21 14.18
C SER A 102 3.91 -5.78 13.69
N LYS A 103 4.81 -5.56 12.72
CA LYS A 103 5.02 -4.23 12.11
C LYS A 103 3.80 -3.77 11.29
N ILE A 104 3.15 -4.68 10.57
CA ILE A 104 1.91 -4.39 9.86
C ILE A 104 0.83 -3.93 10.84
N HIS A 105 0.65 -4.65 11.96
CA HIS A 105 -0.32 -4.28 12.98
C HIS A 105 -0.02 -2.92 13.66
N GLU A 106 1.25 -2.51 13.74
CA GLU A 106 1.62 -1.17 14.19
C GLU A 106 1.15 -0.09 13.22
N ASP A 107 1.32 -0.32 11.92
CA ASP A 107 0.86 0.61 10.90
C ASP A 107 -0.68 0.61 10.76
N GLU A 108 -1.35 -0.54 10.91
CA GLU A 108 -2.83 -0.60 11.01
C GLU A 108 -3.37 0.25 12.16
N ARG A 109 -2.75 0.15 13.34
CA ARG A 109 -3.12 1.00 14.50
C ARG A 109 -2.93 2.48 14.20
N LYS A 110 -1.85 2.86 13.52
CA LYS A 110 -1.57 4.22 13.07
C LYS A 110 -2.65 4.70 12.08
N LEU A 111 -3.01 3.89 11.08
CA LEU A 111 -4.07 4.20 10.12
C LEU A 111 -5.45 4.34 10.78
N SER A 112 -5.73 3.57 11.84
CA SER A 112 -7.01 3.67 12.57
C SER A 112 -7.21 5.01 13.27
N THR A 113 -6.15 5.74 13.56
CA THR A 113 -6.20 7.08 14.20
C THR A 113 -6.50 8.21 13.22
N LEU A 114 -6.55 7.95 11.92
CA LEU A 114 -6.86 8.97 10.91
C LEU A 114 -8.22 9.64 11.18
N PRO A 115 -8.38 10.93 10.83
CA PRO A 115 -9.66 11.60 10.85
C PRO A 115 -10.74 10.91 10.03
N GLU A 116 -12.01 11.08 10.40
CA GLU A 116 -13.16 10.40 9.75
C GLU A 116 -13.35 10.75 8.27
N HIS A 117 -12.83 11.89 7.83
CA HIS A 117 -12.92 12.33 6.43
C HIS A 117 -11.80 11.77 5.53
N LYS A 118 -10.94 10.90 6.06
CA LYS A 118 -9.86 10.25 5.30
C LYS A 118 -10.08 8.74 5.20
N TYR A 119 -9.57 8.15 4.13
CA TYR A 119 -9.39 6.70 4.02
C TYR A 119 -8.01 6.31 4.55
N GLY A 120 -7.91 5.14 5.17
CA GLY A 120 -6.65 4.52 5.57
C GLY A 120 -6.55 3.13 4.94
N ILE A 121 -5.49 2.88 4.20
CA ILE A 121 -5.23 1.62 3.51
C ILE A 121 -3.88 1.08 3.94
N MET A 122 -3.86 -0.18 4.34
CA MET A 122 -2.62 -0.94 4.48
C MET A 122 -2.37 -1.70 3.18
N LEU A 123 -1.21 -1.50 2.56
CA LEU A 123 -0.74 -2.22 1.38
C LEU A 123 0.47 -3.07 1.78
N VAL A 124 0.41 -4.36 1.49
CA VAL A 124 1.45 -5.30 1.91
C VAL A 124 1.98 -6.06 0.72
N GLY A 125 3.29 -6.08 0.57
CA GLY A 125 3.99 -6.91 -0.40
C GLY A 125 4.55 -8.15 0.28
N VAL A 126 4.26 -9.33 -0.25
CA VAL A 126 4.73 -10.63 0.25
C VAL A 126 5.41 -11.45 -0.82
N THR A 127 6.28 -12.33 -0.37
CA THR A 127 7.03 -13.26 -1.22
C THR A 127 6.86 -14.72 -0.75
N GLU A 128 6.37 -14.92 0.48
CA GLU A 128 6.18 -16.23 1.07
C GLU A 128 4.69 -16.53 1.30
N GLN A 129 4.29 -17.77 0.99
CA GLN A 129 2.91 -18.24 1.12
C GLN A 129 2.40 -18.19 2.57
N ASP A 130 3.27 -18.44 3.56
CA ASP A 130 2.86 -18.41 4.98
C ASP A 130 2.44 -17.00 5.41
N ALA A 131 3.13 -15.96 4.95
CA ALA A 131 2.76 -14.59 5.21
C ALA A 131 1.44 -14.21 4.51
N GLU A 132 1.29 -14.60 3.24
CA GLU A 132 0.05 -14.39 2.48
C GLU A 132 -1.15 -15.05 3.14
N ASP A 133 -1.05 -16.34 3.49
CA ASP A 133 -2.13 -17.11 4.12
C ASP A 133 -2.57 -16.50 5.46
N LYS A 134 -1.63 -16.00 6.26
CA LYS A 134 -1.92 -15.33 7.52
C LYS A 134 -2.66 -14.02 7.29
N LEU A 135 -2.20 -13.19 6.36
CA LEU A 135 -2.82 -11.91 6.03
C LEU A 135 -4.23 -12.10 5.48
N ILE A 136 -4.46 -13.09 4.60
CA ILE A 136 -5.80 -13.41 4.10
C ILE A 136 -6.75 -13.79 5.25
N LYS A 137 -6.28 -14.60 6.23
CA LYS A 137 -7.06 -14.93 7.43
C LYS A 137 -7.38 -13.71 8.30
N GLU A 138 -6.53 -12.69 8.27
CA GLU A 138 -6.73 -11.42 8.96
C GLU A 138 -7.61 -10.42 8.17
N GLY A 139 -8.12 -10.82 7.01
CA GLY A 139 -9.06 -10.03 6.19
C GLY A 139 -8.41 -9.12 5.16
N TYR A 140 -7.17 -9.42 4.76
CA TYR A 140 -6.55 -8.79 3.61
C TYR A 140 -7.11 -9.38 2.32
N PHE A 141 -7.19 -8.56 1.30
CA PHE A 141 -7.58 -8.95 -0.06
C PHE A 141 -6.34 -9.03 -0.94
N LEU A 142 -6.15 -10.16 -1.57
CA LEU A 142 -5.10 -10.36 -2.57
C LEU A 142 -5.45 -9.54 -3.83
N ILE A 143 -4.50 -8.78 -4.32
CA ILE A 143 -4.60 -8.16 -5.64
C ILE A 143 -4.27 -9.24 -6.68
N PRO A 144 -5.20 -9.55 -7.62
CA PRO A 144 -4.98 -10.60 -8.59
C PRO A 144 -3.75 -10.33 -9.46
N THR A 145 -2.84 -11.30 -9.52
CA THR A 145 -1.61 -11.21 -10.28
C THR A 145 -1.36 -12.47 -11.11
N VAL A 146 -0.60 -12.33 -12.19
CA VAL A 146 -0.04 -13.45 -12.94
C VAL A 146 1.38 -13.81 -12.48
N GLN A 147 1.95 -13.03 -11.58
CA GLN A 147 3.27 -13.24 -11.00
C GLN A 147 3.19 -14.20 -9.81
N ASN A 148 4.11 -15.18 -9.77
CA ASN A 148 4.07 -16.23 -8.75
C ASN A 148 5.02 -15.99 -7.57
N ASN A 149 5.86 -14.94 -7.62
CA ASN A 149 6.94 -14.77 -6.65
C ASN A 149 6.77 -13.57 -5.73
N MET A 150 5.89 -12.63 -6.07
CA MET A 150 5.65 -11.42 -5.31
C MET A 150 4.17 -11.06 -5.45
N HIS A 151 3.48 -10.92 -4.34
CA HIS A 151 2.07 -10.59 -4.33
C HIS A 151 1.82 -9.32 -3.53
N LEU A 152 0.83 -8.54 -3.95
CA LEU A 152 0.32 -7.42 -3.17
C LEU A 152 -1.02 -7.79 -2.54
N LEU A 153 -1.15 -7.42 -1.26
CA LEU A 153 -2.40 -7.51 -0.54
C LEU A 153 -2.76 -6.14 0.01
N TYR A 154 -4.05 -5.87 0.14
CA TYR A 154 -4.50 -4.64 0.75
C TYR A 154 -5.63 -4.87 1.77
N LYS A 155 -5.76 -3.94 2.71
CA LYS A 155 -6.86 -3.88 3.65
C LYS A 155 -7.26 -2.43 3.90
N VAL A 156 -8.56 -2.15 3.83
CA VAL A 156 -9.09 -0.84 4.20
C VAL A 156 -9.28 -0.80 5.71
N ILE A 157 -8.41 -0.07 6.39
CA ILE A 157 -8.40 0.04 7.86
C ILE A 157 -9.37 1.13 8.32
N LYS A 158 -9.40 2.26 7.60
CA LYS A 158 -10.27 3.39 7.89
C LYS A 158 -11.10 3.74 6.67
N ARG A 159 -12.43 3.82 6.84
CA ARG A 159 -13.34 4.29 5.80
C ARG A 159 -13.71 5.74 6.05
N CYS A 160 -13.70 6.54 5.00
CA CYS A 160 -14.21 7.90 5.06
C CYS A 160 -15.73 7.87 5.33
N ILE A 161 -16.15 8.57 6.37
CA ILE A 161 -17.57 8.81 6.65
C ILE A 161 -17.91 10.15 5.99
N SER A 162 -18.54 10.08 4.80
CA SER A 162 -19.08 11.28 4.17
C SER A 162 -20.14 11.85 5.12
N LYS A 163 -19.91 13.04 5.67
CA LYS A 163 -21.01 13.81 6.24
C LYS A 163 -21.88 14.16 5.04
N ASN A 164 -23.04 13.51 4.91
CA ASN A 164 -24.06 13.95 3.96
C ASN A 164 -24.35 15.43 4.30
N LEU A 165 -23.92 16.32 3.43
CA LEU A 165 -24.33 17.71 3.38
C LEU A 165 -25.72 17.81 2.74
#